data_dd4039098ab0f03f1495050a835a3b13
#
_entry.id   dd4039098ab0f03f1495050a835a3b13
#
_cell.length_a   1.000
_cell.length_b   1.000
_cell.length_c   1.000
_cell.angle_alpha   90.00
_cell.angle_beta   90.00
_cell.angle_gamma   90.00
#
_symmetry.space_group_name_H-M   'P 1'
#
loop_
_entity.id
_entity.type
_entity.pdbx_description
1 polymer ?
#
loop_
_entity_poly.entity_id
_entity_poly.type
_entity_poly.pdbx_seq_one_letter_code
_entity_poly.pdbx_strand_id
1 'polypeptide(L)'
;MAHGGSVTASSPAGTGRSARDKWALGIFVVGLVLALYAQFTATPPTLWGLLPIVLYSVLVLLAIDVVLATLAAFLSAVLLTGVGIKPLADTLAQSLGSFIAVVGLIIIMGAGLGQVAKETGAAEYLVRTVLYRIGLRTRTRVQVGVMLASTILVGALGTLAGANAILAPIVIPIVAAVGFTPPALAAMLHAGGAPGLFIGPFTPPVVTLTGAAKIGYVPYLLAAGIPMALVTWGTGFLMARWIQRQTEGVQAYEESDLIKEEHALGPEARQAMWAFVATMVVMLAYGIYIKAGFSYALLVMLVTAFTTGLVGRLSPTRILQAIYAGASRLIWLFLLFWLFNPILTLVDQTKAYQALLDAGKPVLSVVSGYGFSLFAALIGWVGVSGAAVAQVVLMNQVFGPIVQQLGLSASAWVAVLLVSSQLDWFGPFPNADMIGQMGLARSKDLRRMLYNGWAIMGANLVLFLILLKILI
;
A
#
# COMPACT_ATOMS: atom_id res chain seq x y z
N MET A 1 37.43 -4.44 -7.52
CA MET A 1 37.15 -5.83 -7.12
C MET A 1 36.04 -5.82 -6.10
N ALA A 2 35.01 -6.22 -6.53
CA ALA A 2 33.84 -7.01 -6.18
C ALA A 2 33.74 -7.44 -4.71
N HIS A 3 32.58 -7.14 -4.08
CA HIS A 3 31.73 -8.15 -3.49
C HIS A 3 30.36 -7.49 -3.20
N GLY A 4 29.45 -7.67 -4.14
CA GLY A 4 28.02 -7.46 -3.93
C GLY A 4 27.47 -8.64 -3.13
N GLY A 5 27.06 -8.39 -1.88
CA GLY A 5 26.28 -9.31 -1.08
C GLY A 5 24.80 -9.12 -1.38
N SER A 6 24.25 -9.89 -2.31
CA SER A 6 22.81 -10.06 -2.48
C SER A 6 22.28 -10.85 -1.27
N VAL A 7 21.47 -10.21 -0.43
CA VAL A 7 20.65 -10.93 0.56
C VAL A 7 19.47 -11.53 -0.19
N THR A 8 19.72 -12.63 -0.89
CA THR A 8 18.68 -13.59 -1.22
C THR A 8 18.52 -14.49 0.00
N ALA A 9 17.39 -14.41 0.66
CA ALA A 9 16.97 -15.45 1.60
C ALA A 9 16.82 -16.75 0.80
N SER A 10 17.92 -17.50 0.71
CA SER A 10 17.92 -18.87 0.21
C SER A 10 17.25 -19.75 1.26
N SER A 11 15.96 -20.03 1.07
CA SER A 11 15.40 -21.26 1.63
C SER A 11 16.19 -22.45 1.08
N PRO A 12 16.58 -23.41 1.91
CA PRO A 12 17.25 -24.62 1.43
C PRO A 12 16.32 -25.32 0.44
N ALA A 13 16.84 -25.67 -0.71
CA ALA A 13 16.17 -26.47 -1.73
C ALA A 13 15.91 -27.88 -1.18
N GLY A 14 14.81 -28.01 -0.45
CA GLY A 14 14.19 -29.30 -0.15
C GLY A 14 13.39 -29.73 -1.37
N THR A 15 13.76 -30.84 -1.99
CA THR A 15 13.17 -31.41 -3.21
C THR A 15 11.79 -32.04 -3.00
N GLY A 16 10.99 -31.57 -2.04
CA GLY A 16 9.61 -31.99 -1.81
C GLY A 16 8.66 -30.79 -1.81
N ARG A 17 7.69 -30.77 -2.74
CA ARG A 17 6.57 -29.81 -2.68
C ARG A 17 5.91 -29.91 -1.31
N SER A 18 5.79 -28.77 -0.61
CA SER A 18 5.10 -28.74 0.69
C SER A 18 3.65 -29.21 0.54
N ALA A 19 3.02 -29.67 1.61
CA ALA A 19 1.60 -30.05 1.57
C ALA A 19 0.75 -28.87 1.05
N ARG A 20 1.11 -27.64 1.42
CA ARG A 20 0.50 -26.40 0.94
C ARG A 20 0.59 -26.25 -0.59
N ASP A 21 1.76 -26.53 -1.18
CA ASP A 21 1.96 -26.38 -2.63
C ASP A 21 1.15 -27.42 -3.42
N LYS A 22 0.96 -28.60 -2.85
CA LYS A 22 0.09 -29.65 -3.41
C LYS A 22 -1.38 -29.21 -3.39
N TRP A 23 -1.85 -28.66 -2.27
CA TRP A 23 -3.20 -28.11 -2.17
C TRP A 23 -3.43 -26.95 -3.12
N ALA A 24 -2.50 -26.00 -3.21
CA ALA A 24 -2.58 -24.88 -4.13
C ALA A 24 -2.64 -25.35 -5.60
N LEU A 25 -1.83 -26.32 -5.97
CA LEU A 25 -1.87 -26.93 -7.31
C LEU A 25 -3.22 -27.61 -7.57
N GLY A 26 -3.75 -28.34 -6.59
CA GLY A 26 -5.06 -29.00 -6.68
C GLY A 26 -6.17 -27.97 -6.93
N ILE A 27 -6.20 -26.90 -6.14
CA ILE A 27 -7.18 -25.80 -6.27
C ILE A 27 -7.04 -25.11 -7.62
N PHE A 28 -5.82 -24.84 -8.07
CA PHE A 28 -5.56 -24.27 -9.38
C PHE A 28 -6.13 -25.14 -10.51
N VAL A 29 -5.82 -26.44 -10.50
CA VAL A 29 -6.33 -27.38 -11.53
C VAL A 29 -7.85 -27.48 -11.48
N VAL A 30 -8.45 -27.59 -10.30
CA VAL A 30 -9.91 -27.61 -10.13
C VAL A 30 -10.51 -26.29 -10.66
N GLY A 31 -9.91 -25.14 -10.34
CA GLY A 31 -10.35 -23.84 -10.85
C GLY A 31 -10.34 -23.77 -12.39
N LEU A 32 -9.30 -24.30 -13.04
CA LEU A 32 -9.25 -24.35 -14.50
C LEU A 32 -10.28 -25.31 -15.11
N VAL A 33 -10.47 -26.48 -14.51
CA VAL A 33 -11.50 -27.45 -14.95
C VAL A 33 -12.89 -26.85 -14.81
N LEU A 34 -13.18 -26.17 -13.71
CA LEU A 34 -14.46 -25.47 -13.50
C LEU A 34 -14.65 -24.33 -14.51
N ALA A 35 -13.59 -23.57 -14.82
CA ALA A 35 -13.64 -22.52 -15.84
C ALA A 35 -13.97 -23.10 -17.22
N LEU A 36 -13.32 -24.18 -17.60
CA LEU A 36 -13.59 -24.87 -18.86
C LEU A 36 -15.01 -25.47 -18.90
N TYR A 37 -15.48 -26.08 -17.81
CA TYR A 37 -16.85 -26.56 -17.70
C TYR A 37 -17.85 -25.42 -17.86
N ALA A 38 -17.63 -24.30 -17.18
CA ALA A 38 -18.52 -23.14 -17.25
C ALA A 38 -18.55 -22.50 -18.63
N GLN A 39 -17.46 -22.54 -19.40
CA GLN A 39 -17.42 -22.06 -20.78
C GLN A 39 -18.52 -22.70 -21.65
N PHE A 40 -18.76 -24.00 -21.45
CA PHE A 40 -19.73 -24.75 -22.30
C PHE A 40 -21.14 -24.80 -21.69
N THR A 41 -21.32 -24.53 -20.43
CA THR A 41 -22.58 -24.71 -19.71
C THR A 41 -23.23 -23.42 -19.24
N ALA A 42 -22.45 -22.37 -19.02
CA ALA A 42 -22.95 -21.12 -18.46
C ALA A 42 -23.28 -20.11 -19.58
N THR A 43 -24.47 -19.50 -19.47
CA THR A 43 -24.90 -18.41 -20.35
C THR A 43 -24.91 -17.09 -19.59
N PRO A 44 -24.30 -16.01 -20.11
CA PRO A 44 -24.38 -14.68 -19.46
C PRO A 44 -25.83 -14.15 -19.39
N PRO A 45 -26.22 -13.48 -18.27
CA PRO A 45 -25.41 -13.16 -17.09
C PRO A 45 -25.23 -14.37 -16.15
N THR A 46 -24.01 -14.59 -15.67
CA THR A 46 -23.69 -15.79 -14.86
C THR A 46 -22.70 -15.51 -13.74
N LEU A 47 -22.94 -16.08 -12.55
CA LEU A 47 -22.04 -16.01 -11.41
C LEU A 47 -20.72 -16.77 -11.64
N TRP A 48 -20.67 -17.70 -12.60
CA TRP A 48 -19.45 -18.40 -12.99
C TRP A 48 -18.35 -17.42 -13.41
N GLY A 49 -18.71 -16.23 -13.90
CA GLY A 49 -17.77 -15.19 -14.22
C GLY A 49 -16.94 -14.67 -13.04
N LEU A 50 -17.37 -14.89 -11.80
CA LEU A 50 -16.59 -14.56 -10.61
C LEU A 50 -15.51 -15.60 -10.28
N LEU A 51 -15.51 -16.75 -10.91
CA LEU A 51 -14.57 -17.84 -10.64
C LEU A 51 -13.09 -17.40 -10.69
N PRO A 52 -12.61 -16.60 -11.68
CA PRO A 52 -11.23 -16.12 -11.70
C PRO A 52 -10.88 -15.28 -10.46
N ILE A 53 -11.80 -14.43 -9.98
CA ILE A 53 -11.62 -13.60 -8.79
C ILE A 53 -11.57 -14.46 -7.52
N VAL A 54 -12.46 -15.44 -7.42
CA VAL A 54 -12.49 -16.40 -6.31
C VAL A 54 -11.20 -17.24 -6.28
N LEU A 55 -10.76 -17.74 -7.43
CA LEU A 55 -9.52 -18.50 -7.56
C LEU A 55 -8.31 -17.68 -7.12
N TYR A 56 -8.20 -16.43 -7.58
CA TYR A 56 -7.19 -15.49 -7.13
C TYR A 56 -7.19 -15.35 -5.60
N SER A 57 -8.35 -15.03 -5.02
CA SER A 57 -8.48 -14.81 -3.59
C SER A 57 -8.09 -16.04 -2.76
N VAL A 58 -8.53 -17.22 -3.17
CA VAL A 58 -8.19 -18.47 -2.50
C VAL A 58 -6.70 -18.77 -2.55
N LEU A 59 -6.05 -18.58 -3.72
CA LEU A 59 -4.62 -18.80 -3.87
C LEU A 59 -3.79 -17.83 -3.01
N VAL A 60 -4.19 -16.56 -2.95
CA VAL A 60 -3.53 -15.55 -2.10
C VAL A 60 -3.70 -15.89 -0.62
N LEU A 61 -4.89 -16.32 -0.18
CA LEU A 61 -5.13 -16.77 1.19
C LEU A 61 -4.28 -17.99 1.58
N LEU A 62 -3.94 -18.83 0.61
CA LEU A 62 -2.98 -19.93 0.79
C LEU A 62 -1.52 -19.49 0.77
N ALA A 63 -1.29 -18.16 0.78
CA ALA A 63 0.04 -17.54 0.72
C ALA A 63 0.86 -17.97 -0.53
N ILE A 64 0.18 -18.16 -1.66
CA ILE A 64 0.82 -18.28 -2.97
C ILE A 64 1.22 -16.87 -3.43
N ASP A 65 2.33 -16.79 -4.17
CA ASP A 65 2.81 -15.53 -4.72
C ASP A 65 1.69 -14.82 -5.51
N VAL A 66 1.52 -13.53 -5.25
CA VAL A 66 0.39 -12.74 -5.75
C VAL A 66 0.40 -12.63 -7.28
N VAL A 67 1.58 -12.57 -7.92
CA VAL A 67 1.70 -12.53 -9.37
C VAL A 67 1.33 -13.88 -9.97
N LEU A 68 1.76 -14.96 -9.32
CA LEU A 68 1.41 -16.33 -9.74
C LEU A 68 -0.10 -16.58 -9.60
N ALA A 69 -0.72 -16.12 -8.51
CA ALA A 69 -2.17 -16.18 -8.33
C ALA A 69 -2.92 -15.36 -9.40
N THR A 70 -2.36 -14.20 -9.79
CA THR A 70 -2.91 -13.37 -10.88
C THR A 70 -2.84 -14.07 -12.22
N LEU A 71 -1.72 -14.73 -12.53
CA LEU A 71 -1.59 -15.53 -13.76
C LEU A 71 -2.58 -16.69 -13.79
N ALA A 72 -2.80 -17.34 -12.65
CA ALA A 72 -3.79 -18.41 -12.52
C ALA A 72 -5.22 -17.89 -12.78
N ALA A 73 -5.57 -16.74 -12.22
CA ALA A 73 -6.85 -16.08 -12.43
C ALA A 73 -7.02 -15.65 -13.90
N PHE A 74 -5.96 -15.09 -14.49
CA PHE A 74 -5.96 -14.71 -15.91
C PHE A 74 -6.23 -15.92 -16.82
N LEU A 75 -5.51 -17.02 -16.60
CA LEU A 75 -5.73 -18.24 -17.36
C LEU A 75 -7.15 -18.79 -17.16
N SER A 76 -7.67 -18.75 -15.93
CA SER A 76 -9.06 -19.13 -15.63
C SER A 76 -10.06 -18.24 -16.39
N ALA A 77 -9.83 -16.92 -16.44
CA ALA A 77 -10.70 -15.98 -17.18
C ALA A 77 -10.68 -16.25 -18.70
N VAL A 78 -9.50 -16.52 -19.25
CA VAL A 78 -9.34 -16.89 -20.69
C VAL A 78 -10.08 -18.18 -21.02
N LEU A 79 -9.93 -19.21 -20.20
CA LEU A 79 -10.64 -20.49 -20.40
C LEU A 79 -12.15 -20.31 -20.25
N LEU A 80 -12.59 -19.58 -19.24
CA LEU A 80 -14.02 -19.36 -18.99
C LEU A 80 -14.73 -18.65 -20.16
N THR A 81 -14.08 -17.65 -20.74
CA THR A 81 -14.68 -16.85 -21.83
C THR A 81 -14.46 -17.44 -23.20
N GLY A 82 -13.50 -18.34 -23.35
CA GLY A 82 -13.12 -18.91 -24.67
C GLY A 82 -12.62 -17.85 -25.67
N VAL A 83 -12.07 -16.72 -25.14
CA VAL A 83 -11.61 -15.61 -25.96
C VAL A 83 -10.51 -16.06 -26.93
N GLY A 84 -10.64 -15.67 -28.20
CA GLY A 84 -9.65 -15.99 -29.24
C GLY A 84 -8.32 -15.27 -29.01
N ILE A 85 -7.23 -15.78 -29.60
CA ILE A 85 -5.86 -15.28 -29.39
C ILE A 85 -5.73 -13.79 -29.77
N LYS A 86 -6.30 -13.37 -30.90
CA LYS A 86 -6.20 -11.98 -31.38
C LYS A 86 -6.93 -11.01 -30.45
N PRO A 87 -8.22 -11.18 -30.09
CA PRO A 87 -8.87 -10.34 -29.09
C PRO A 87 -8.17 -10.32 -27.73
N LEU A 88 -7.58 -11.45 -27.32
CA LEU A 88 -6.81 -11.52 -26.08
C LEU A 88 -5.55 -10.64 -26.13
N ALA A 89 -4.80 -10.70 -27.24
CA ALA A 89 -3.63 -9.85 -27.45
C ALA A 89 -4.00 -8.36 -27.48
N ASP A 90 -5.11 -8.01 -28.15
CA ASP A 90 -5.62 -6.64 -28.18
C ASP A 90 -6.04 -6.17 -26.78
N THR A 91 -6.69 -7.01 -25.99
CA THR A 91 -7.06 -6.71 -24.60
C THR A 91 -5.83 -6.48 -23.72
N LEU A 92 -4.79 -7.31 -23.85
CA LEU A 92 -3.52 -7.14 -23.14
C LEU A 92 -2.84 -5.81 -23.51
N ALA A 93 -2.82 -5.46 -24.80
CA ALA A 93 -2.22 -4.20 -25.25
C ALA A 93 -3.01 -2.98 -24.74
N GLN A 94 -4.34 -3.00 -24.83
CA GLN A 94 -5.20 -1.93 -24.35
C GLN A 94 -5.13 -1.75 -22.83
N SER A 95 -4.86 -2.84 -22.10
CA SER A 95 -4.76 -2.79 -20.63
C SER A 95 -3.60 -1.95 -20.12
N LEU A 96 -2.57 -1.69 -20.93
CA LEU A 96 -1.44 -0.82 -20.54
C LEU A 96 -1.86 0.62 -20.22
N GLY A 97 -2.90 1.13 -20.88
CA GLY A 97 -3.49 2.45 -20.61
C GLY A 97 -4.63 2.44 -19.59
N SER A 98 -4.96 1.30 -19.01
CA SER A 98 -6.03 1.20 -18.03
C SER A 98 -5.69 1.91 -16.72
N PHE A 99 -6.73 2.35 -16.00
CA PHE A 99 -6.57 2.92 -14.66
C PHE A 99 -5.67 2.06 -13.76
N ILE A 100 -5.88 0.75 -13.76
CA ILE A 100 -5.18 -0.19 -12.89
C ILE A 100 -3.69 -0.28 -13.26
N ALA A 101 -3.37 -0.41 -14.55
CA ALA A 101 -1.98 -0.46 -15.02
C ALA A 101 -1.25 0.86 -14.76
N VAL A 102 -1.92 2.00 -14.95
CA VAL A 102 -1.36 3.32 -14.64
C VAL A 102 -1.06 3.46 -13.16
N VAL A 103 -1.92 2.95 -12.26
CA VAL A 103 -1.61 2.88 -10.81
C VAL A 103 -0.35 2.06 -10.56
N GLY A 104 -0.19 0.90 -11.21
CA GLY A 104 1.04 0.11 -11.13
C GLY A 104 2.28 0.90 -11.58
N LEU A 105 2.16 1.68 -12.66
CA LEU A 105 3.24 2.55 -13.13
C LEU A 105 3.56 3.67 -12.13
N ILE A 106 2.56 4.27 -11.49
CA ILE A 106 2.75 5.28 -10.44
C ILE A 106 3.55 4.69 -9.28
N ILE A 107 3.26 3.46 -8.87
CA ILE A 107 3.97 2.78 -7.77
C ILE A 107 5.46 2.62 -8.09
N ILE A 108 5.80 2.11 -9.27
CA ILE A 108 7.21 1.91 -9.64
C ILE A 108 7.94 3.24 -9.86
N MET A 109 7.26 4.27 -10.37
CA MET A 109 7.83 5.61 -10.50
C MET A 109 8.06 6.27 -9.14
N GLY A 110 7.16 6.05 -8.17
CA GLY A 110 7.34 6.49 -6.78
C GLY A 110 8.57 5.86 -6.13
N ALA A 111 8.80 4.57 -6.34
CA ALA A 111 10.01 3.89 -5.87
C ALA A 111 11.28 4.44 -6.56
N GLY A 112 11.19 4.79 -7.84
CA GLY A 112 12.27 5.47 -8.59
C GLY A 112 12.59 6.85 -8.00
N LEU A 113 11.58 7.67 -7.74
CA LEU A 113 11.73 8.96 -7.08
C LEU A 113 12.37 8.81 -5.68
N GLY A 114 11.93 7.82 -4.91
CA GLY A 114 12.51 7.51 -3.60
C GLY A 114 14.00 7.18 -3.68
N GLN A 115 14.43 6.46 -4.72
CA GLN A 115 15.84 6.15 -4.94
C GLN A 115 16.66 7.41 -5.32
N VAL A 116 16.11 8.30 -6.15
CA VAL A 116 16.74 9.61 -6.45
C VAL A 116 16.89 10.45 -5.18
N ALA A 117 15.83 10.54 -4.37
CA ALA A 117 15.87 11.28 -3.10
C ALA A 117 16.88 10.70 -2.11
N LYS A 118 17.09 9.37 -2.14
CA LYS A 118 18.12 8.70 -1.36
C LYS A 118 19.52 9.03 -1.88
N GLU A 119 19.79 8.91 -3.17
CA GLU A 119 21.12 9.13 -3.76
C GLU A 119 21.58 10.58 -3.68
N THR A 120 20.65 11.54 -3.73
CA THR A 120 20.96 12.96 -3.52
C THR A 120 21.14 13.34 -2.05
N GLY A 121 20.82 12.45 -1.10
CA GLY A 121 20.76 12.77 0.33
C GLY A 121 19.54 13.63 0.73
N ALA A 122 18.65 13.97 -0.21
CA ALA A 122 17.49 14.83 0.04
C ALA A 122 16.57 14.24 1.13
N ALA A 123 16.30 12.94 1.05
CA ALA A 123 15.47 12.24 2.03
C ALA A 123 16.10 12.24 3.43
N GLU A 124 17.39 11.98 3.53
CA GLU A 124 18.12 12.02 4.81
C GLU A 124 18.15 13.44 5.39
N TYR A 125 18.42 14.45 4.55
CA TYR A 125 18.45 15.84 5.00
C TYR A 125 17.05 16.28 5.50
N LEU A 126 15.98 15.83 4.83
CA LEU A 126 14.59 16.08 5.25
C LEU A 126 14.33 15.52 6.66
N VAL A 127 14.70 14.25 6.87
CA VAL A 127 14.56 13.59 8.18
C VAL A 127 15.30 14.36 9.27
N ARG A 128 16.57 14.68 9.04
CA ARG A 128 17.39 15.43 10.00
C ARG A 128 16.77 16.81 10.30
N THR A 129 16.26 17.50 9.28
CA THR A 129 15.61 18.80 9.43
C THR A 129 14.38 18.71 10.35
N VAL A 130 13.51 17.71 10.13
CA VAL A 130 12.32 17.48 10.96
C VAL A 130 12.72 17.20 12.40
N LEU A 131 13.67 16.30 12.64
CA LEU A 131 14.12 15.91 13.97
C LEU A 131 14.75 17.10 14.73
N TYR A 132 15.63 17.87 14.07
CA TYR A 132 16.27 19.04 14.71
C TYR A 132 15.29 20.17 15.01
N ARG A 133 14.29 20.40 14.14
CA ARG A 133 13.24 21.41 14.36
C ARG A 133 12.35 21.09 15.58
N ILE A 134 12.00 19.82 15.76
CA ILE A 134 11.20 19.37 16.92
C ILE A 134 12.04 19.35 18.19
N GLY A 135 13.33 19.05 18.05
CA GLY A 135 14.31 18.97 19.13
C GLY A 135 14.41 17.56 19.73
N LEU A 136 15.63 17.25 20.21
CA LEU A 136 16.01 15.90 20.64
C LEU A 136 16.18 15.80 22.17
N ARG A 137 15.70 16.79 22.94
CA ARG A 137 16.00 16.91 24.39
C ARG A 137 15.13 16.03 25.30
N THR A 138 13.96 15.61 24.85
CA THR A 138 13.05 14.80 25.67
C THR A 138 12.50 13.62 24.88
N ARG A 139 12.21 12.51 25.59
CA ARG A 139 11.60 11.32 24.98
C ARG A 139 10.34 11.67 24.15
N THR A 140 9.48 12.53 24.67
CA THR A 140 8.27 12.95 23.96
C THR A 140 8.58 13.65 22.63
N ARG A 141 9.55 14.59 22.62
CA ARG A 141 9.94 15.30 21.39
C ARG A 141 10.57 14.35 20.38
N VAL A 142 11.44 13.44 20.84
CA VAL A 142 12.04 12.42 19.98
C VAL A 142 10.95 11.52 19.38
N GLN A 143 10.00 11.04 20.17
CA GLN A 143 8.88 10.23 19.68
C GLN A 143 8.06 10.97 18.62
N VAL A 144 7.65 12.21 18.90
CA VAL A 144 6.92 13.06 17.93
C VAL A 144 7.76 13.26 16.67
N GLY A 145 9.06 13.56 16.83
CA GLY A 145 10.00 13.78 15.74
C GLY A 145 10.12 12.55 14.81
N VAL A 146 10.30 11.37 15.40
CA VAL A 146 10.41 10.11 14.65
C VAL A 146 9.11 9.81 13.90
N MET A 147 7.97 9.87 14.58
CA MET A 147 6.68 9.59 13.98
C MET A 147 6.34 10.59 12.87
N LEU A 148 6.59 11.89 13.08
CA LEU A 148 6.33 12.91 12.07
C LEU A 148 7.29 12.80 10.89
N ALA A 149 8.57 12.52 11.12
CA ALA A 149 9.54 12.26 10.05
C ALA A 149 9.12 11.04 9.22
N SER A 150 8.66 9.97 9.85
CA SER A 150 8.10 8.80 9.18
C SER A 150 6.88 9.17 8.34
N THR A 151 5.90 9.91 8.91
CA THR A 151 4.71 10.37 8.18
C THR A 151 5.07 11.16 6.92
N ILE A 152 5.95 12.16 7.06
CA ILE A 152 6.35 13.04 5.95
C ILE A 152 7.10 12.24 4.89
N LEU A 153 8.07 11.43 5.30
CA LEU A 153 8.90 10.69 4.35
C LEU A 153 8.09 9.61 3.61
N VAL A 154 7.24 8.89 4.32
CA VAL A 154 6.35 7.88 3.72
C VAL A 154 5.33 8.53 2.79
N GLY A 155 4.73 9.64 3.20
CA GLY A 155 3.81 10.40 2.34
C GLY A 155 4.45 10.96 1.09
N ALA A 156 5.73 11.33 1.16
CA ALA A 156 6.50 11.87 0.05
C ALA A 156 7.02 10.78 -0.91
N LEU A 157 7.46 9.63 -0.38
CA LEU A 157 8.05 8.54 -1.17
C LEU A 157 7.03 7.44 -1.55
N GLY A 158 5.84 7.45 -0.95
CA GLY A 158 4.75 6.53 -1.26
C GLY A 158 4.94 5.08 -0.79
N THR A 159 5.95 4.79 0.01
CA THR A 159 6.23 3.43 0.50
C THR A 159 6.62 3.43 1.98
N LEU A 160 5.96 2.58 2.78
CA LEU A 160 6.24 2.46 4.21
C LEU A 160 7.64 1.88 4.46
N ALA A 161 7.93 0.73 3.87
CA ALA A 161 9.20 0.04 4.05
C ALA A 161 10.38 0.84 3.50
N GLY A 162 10.26 1.40 2.28
CA GLY A 162 11.33 2.16 1.63
C GLY A 162 11.68 3.44 2.37
N ALA A 163 10.68 4.20 2.81
CA ALA A 163 10.88 5.43 3.57
C ALA A 163 11.51 5.16 4.95
N ASN A 164 10.95 4.20 5.69
CA ASN A 164 11.46 3.86 7.00
C ASN A 164 12.83 3.16 6.97
N ALA A 165 13.20 2.51 5.86
CA ALA A 165 14.56 2.00 5.67
C ALA A 165 15.61 3.12 5.57
N ILE A 166 15.22 4.32 5.12
CA ILE A 166 16.07 5.52 5.16
C ILE A 166 16.06 6.13 6.56
N LEU A 167 14.89 6.17 7.20
CA LEU A 167 14.70 6.79 8.50
C LEU A 167 15.39 6.01 9.64
N ALA A 168 15.25 4.68 9.67
CA ALA A 168 15.67 3.84 10.79
C ALA A 168 17.16 3.98 11.15
N PRO A 169 18.13 3.93 10.23
CA PRO A 169 19.55 4.12 10.56
C PRO A 169 19.85 5.49 11.19
N ILE A 170 19.07 6.52 10.80
CA ILE A 170 19.26 7.90 11.32
C ILE A 170 18.72 8.01 12.74
N VAL A 171 17.58 7.39 13.02
CA VAL A 171 16.88 7.56 14.29
C VAL A 171 17.29 6.57 15.37
N ILE A 172 17.80 5.39 15.02
CA ILE A 172 18.22 4.38 16.01
C ILE A 172 19.22 4.94 17.02
N PRO A 173 20.33 5.60 16.65
CA PRO A 173 21.25 6.19 17.62
C PRO A 173 20.58 7.25 18.50
N ILE A 174 19.64 8.02 17.95
CA ILE A 174 18.93 9.09 18.65
C ILE A 174 17.96 8.52 19.69
N VAL A 175 17.15 7.53 19.30
CA VAL A 175 16.17 6.91 20.20
C VAL A 175 16.86 6.07 21.28
N ALA A 176 17.95 5.38 20.92
CA ALA A 176 18.77 4.64 21.87
C ALA A 176 19.39 5.56 22.94
N ALA A 177 19.93 6.72 22.53
CA ALA A 177 20.53 7.70 23.44
C ALA A 177 19.54 8.28 24.47
N VAL A 178 18.23 8.35 24.14
CA VAL A 178 17.18 8.79 25.08
C VAL A 178 16.47 7.60 25.78
N GLY A 179 16.98 6.38 25.59
CA GLY A 179 16.53 5.18 26.28
C GLY A 179 15.23 4.59 25.76
N PHE A 180 14.91 4.75 24.46
CA PHE A 180 13.84 3.99 23.83
C PHE A 180 14.29 2.56 23.52
N THR A 181 13.32 1.66 23.54
CA THR A 181 13.51 0.24 23.25
C THR A 181 13.22 -0.06 21.78
N PRO A 182 13.80 -1.13 21.19
CA PRO A 182 13.49 -1.56 19.81
C PRO A 182 12.00 -1.78 19.53
N PRO A 183 11.20 -2.42 20.41
CA PRO A 183 9.77 -2.54 20.18
C PRO A 183 9.00 -1.22 20.14
N ALA A 184 9.43 -0.24 20.97
CA ALA A 184 8.81 1.08 20.94
C ALA A 184 9.09 1.81 19.62
N LEU A 185 10.32 1.72 19.09
CA LEU A 185 10.65 2.27 17.77
C LEU A 185 9.87 1.55 16.66
N ALA A 186 9.75 0.22 16.70
CA ALA A 186 8.94 -0.51 15.71
C ALA A 186 7.51 0.01 15.65
N ALA A 187 6.88 0.22 16.81
CA ALA A 187 5.54 0.81 16.90
C ALA A 187 5.50 2.25 16.35
N MET A 188 6.52 3.08 16.65
CA MET A 188 6.61 4.45 16.13
C MET A 188 6.74 4.49 14.60
N LEU A 189 7.58 3.63 14.01
CA LEU A 189 7.76 3.55 12.56
C LEU A 189 6.49 3.10 11.85
N HIS A 190 5.80 2.10 12.39
CA HIS A 190 4.57 1.58 11.84
C HIS A 190 3.43 2.60 11.92
N ALA A 191 3.14 3.08 13.13
CA ALA A 191 2.04 4.00 13.39
C ALA A 191 2.32 5.43 12.88
N GLY A 192 3.57 5.83 12.79
CA GLY A 192 3.98 7.11 12.20
C GLY A 192 3.97 7.09 10.68
N GLY A 193 4.36 5.98 10.07
CA GLY A 193 4.44 5.87 8.62
C GLY A 193 3.09 5.69 7.92
N ALA A 194 2.20 4.87 8.46
CA ALA A 194 0.91 4.58 7.85
C ALA A 194 0.05 5.84 7.56
N PRO A 195 -0.05 6.85 8.43
CA PRO A 195 -0.69 8.11 8.12
C PRO A 195 -0.13 8.80 6.86
N GLY A 196 1.17 8.68 6.61
CA GLY A 196 1.79 9.19 5.39
C GLY A 196 1.18 8.57 4.13
N LEU A 197 0.87 7.27 4.15
CA LEU A 197 0.19 6.59 3.05
C LEU A 197 -1.27 7.01 2.90
N PHE A 198 -1.95 7.40 4.00
CA PHE A 198 -3.36 7.82 3.96
C PHE A 198 -3.53 9.25 3.45
N ILE A 199 -2.54 10.13 3.65
CA ILE A 199 -2.66 11.54 3.28
C ILE A 199 -1.71 11.99 2.17
N GLY A 200 -0.68 11.21 1.85
CA GLY A 200 0.27 11.60 0.81
C GLY A 200 -0.41 11.63 -0.58
N PRO A 201 -0.36 12.76 -1.30
CA PRO A 201 -1.19 12.98 -2.49
C PRO A 201 -0.88 12.03 -3.65
N PHE A 202 0.33 11.50 -3.68
CA PHE A 202 0.82 10.63 -4.76
C PHE A 202 1.18 9.23 -4.27
N THR A 203 0.75 8.89 -3.06
CA THR A 203 0.92 7.53 -2.56
C THR A 203 0.00 6.56 -3.30
N PRO A 204 0.43 5.31 -3.52
CA PRO A 204 -0.38 4.32 -4.22
C PRO A 204 -1.79 4.16 -3.64
N PRO A 205 -1.98 4.08 -2.30
CA PRO A 205 -3.32 4.01 -1.73
C PRO A 205 -4.20 5.20 -2.10
N VAL A 206 -3.71 6.44 -1.90
CA VAL A 206 -4.51 7.65 -2.16
C VAL A 206 -4.89 7.77 -3.63
N VAL A 207 -3.94 7.52 -4.54
CA VAL A 207 -4.20 7.57 -5.99
C VAL A 207 -5.26 6.53 -6.37
N THR A 208 -5.17 5.32 -5.82
CA THR A 208 -6.13 4.25 -6.13
C THR A 208 -7.50 4.51 -5.53
N LEU A 209 -7.57 4.94 -4.28
CA LEU A 209 -8.81 5.26 -3.57
C LEU A 209 -9.56 6.40 -4.27
N THR A 210 -8.88 7.49 -4.58
CA THR A 210 -9.48 8.65 -5.23
C THR A 210 -9.94 8.33 -6.65
N GLY A 211 -9.15 7.56 -7.40
CA GLY A 211 -9.51 7.12 -8.75
C GLY A 211 -10.67 6.12 -8.77
N ALA A 212 -10.68 5.14 -7.86
CA ALA A 212 -11.75 4.15 -7.76
C ALA A 212 -13.08 4.77 -7.33
N ALA A 213 -13.08 5.60 -6.30
CA ALA A 213 -14.28 6.30 -5.83
C ALA A 213 -14.67 7.52 -6.67
N LYS A 214 -13.85 7.89 -7.68
CA LYS A 214 -14.03 9.09 -8.51
C LYS A 214 -14.22 10.37 -7.69
N ILE A 215 -13.43 10.53 -6.63
CA ILE A 215 -13.47 11.65 -5.69
C ILE A 215 -12.17 12.47 -5.79
N GLY A 216 -12.28 13.79 -5.67
CA GLY A 216 -11.10 14.66 -5.64
C GLY A 216 -10.25 14.47 -4.38
N TYR A 217 -8.96 14.83 -4.46
CA TYR A 217 -8.02 14.66 -3.35
C TYR A 217 -8.45 15.36 -2.06
N VAL A 218 -8.86 16.64 -2.15
CA VAL A 218 -9.28 17.40 -0.95
C VAL A 218 -10.55 16.83 -0.30
N PRO A 219 -11.64 16.54 -1.04
CA PRO A 219 -12.79 15.85 -0.48
C PRO A 219 -12.45 14.50 0.17
N TYR A 220 -11.54 13.71 -0.45
CA TYR A 220 -11.04 12.46 0.14
C TYR A 220 -10.34 12.71 1.49
N LEU A 221 -9.44 13.69 1.56
CA LEU A 221 -8.72 14.02 2.79
C LEU A 221 -9.69 14.36 3.94
N LEU A 222 -10.73 15.14 3.64
CA LEU A 222 -11.71 15.55 4.66
C LEU A 222 -12.64 14.42 5.06
N ALA A 223 -13.07 13.59 4.10
CA ALA A 223 -14.01 12.51 4.35
C ALA A 223 -13.39 11.33 5.13
N ALA A 224 -12.13 10.98 4.85
CA ALA A 224 -11.52 9.77 5.39
C ALA A 224 -10.02 9.91 5.71
N GLY A 225 -9.23 10.48 4.83
CA GLY A 225 -7.76 10.47 4.92
C GLY A 225 -7.22 11.11 6.19
N ILE A 226 -7.58 12.37 6.47
CA ILE A 226 -7.12 13.09 7.68
C ILE A 226 -7.71 12.49 8.96
N PRO A 227 -9.03 12.23 9.08
CA PRO A 227 -9.58 11.62 10.28
C PRO A 227 -8.88 10.32 10.67
N MET A 228 -8.71 9.40 9.71
CA MET A 228 -8.05 8.12 9.96
C MET A 228 -6.56 8.26 10.25
N ALA A 229 -5.86 9.18 9.55
CA ALA A 229 -4.46 9.48 9.84
C ALA A 229 -4.25 9.99 11.27
N LEU A 230 -5.10 10.90 11.74
CA LEU A 230 -5.01 11.46 13.09
C LEU A 230 -5.26 10.40 14.17
N VAL A 231 -6.30 9.56 13.99
CA VAL A 231 -6.60 8.47 14.92
C VAL A 231 -5.47 7.44 14.94
N THR A 232 -4.96 7.05 13.77
CA THR A 232 -3.82 6.14 13.66
C THR A 232 -2.59 6.70 14.37
N TRP A 233 -2.26 7.95 14.10
CA TRP A 233 -1.10 8.62 14.68
C TRP A 233 -1.23 8.78 16.21
N GLY A 234 -2.40 9.24 16.68
CA GLY A 234 -2.68 9.43 18.12
C GLY A 234 -2.67 8.12 18.90
N THR A 235 -3.35 7.09 18.38
CA THR A 235 -3.36 5.76 19.00
C THR A 235 -1.97 5.15 19.03
N GLY A 236 -1.25 5.21 17.92
CA GLY A 236 0.12 4.70 17.82
C GLY A 236 1.10 5.45 18.74
N PHE A 237 0.91 6.76 18.91
CA PHE A 237 1.69 7.54 19.88
C PHE A 237 1.49 7.04 21.32
N LEU A 238 0.26 6.77 21.72
CA LEU A 238 -0.06 6.22 23.03
C LEU A 238 0.45 4.80 23.20
N MET A 239 0.29 3.96 22.17
CA MET A 239 0.75 2.57 22.18
C MET A 239 2.28 2.47 22.24
N ALA A 240 3.01 3.29 21.48
CA ALA A 240 4.47 3.31 21.55
C ALA A 240 4.97 3.69 22.96
N ARG A 241 4.28 4.61 23.65
CA ARG A 241 4.57 4.94 25.06
C ARG A 241 4.26 3.77 26.01
N TRP A 242 3.14 3.11 25.79
CA TRP A 242 2.79 1.95 26.59
C TRP A 242 3.80 0.81 26.38
N ILE A 243 4.19 0.52 25.14
CA ILE A 243 5.20 -0.47 24.80
C ILE A 243 6.54 -0.10 25.46
N GLN A 244 6.95 1.17 25.39
CA GLN A 244 8.17 1.65 26.04
C GLN A 244 8.17 1.29 27.53
N ARG A 245 7.09 1.61 28.25
CA ARG A 245 6.99 1.29 29.69
C ARG A 245 7.06 -0.20 29.99
N GLN A 246 6.57 -1.04 29.07
CA GLN A 246 6.55 -2.51 29.24
C GLN A 246 7.90 -3.16 28.90
N THR A 247 8.76 -2.48 28.16
CA THR A 247 10.01 -3.03 27.66
C THR A 247 11.25 -2.35 28.22
N GLU A 248 11.07 -1.22 28.89
CA GLU A 248 12.16 -0.49 29.58
C GLU A 248 12.81 -1.37 30.65
N GLY A 249 14.13 -1.43 30.64
CA GLY A 249 14.92 -2.29 31.54
C GLY A 249 14.98 -3.77 31.15
N VAL A 250 14.17 -4.23 30.15
CA VAL A 250 14.17 -5.61 29.67
C VAL A 250 14.81 -5.71 28.28
N GLN A 251 14.57 -4.73 27.44
CA GLN A 251 15.10 -4.66 26.08
C GLN A 251 15.79 -3.32 25.88
N ALA A 252 16.99 -3.32 25.30
CA ALA A 252 17.75 -2.13 24.99
C ALA A 252 18.47 -2.30 23.65
N TYR A 253 18.90 -1.22 23.06
CA TYR A 253 19.84 -1.23 21.95
C TYR A 253 21.24 -1.60 22.45
N GLU A 254 22.03 -2.27 21.61
CA GLU A 254 23.41 -2.60 21.90
C GLU A 254 24.30 -1.34 21.78
N GLU A 255 25.49 -1.35 22.41
CA GLU A 255 26.43 -0.22 22.32
C GLU A 255 26.84 0.10 20.87
N SER A 256 26.93 -0.92 20.01
CA SER A 256 27.17 -0.76 18.58
C SER A 256 26.10 0.08 17.87
N ASP A 257 24.87 0.12 18.39
CA ASP A 257 23.76 0.89 17.84
C ASP A 257 23.84 2.38 18.19
N LEU A 258 24.64 2.73 19.19
CA LEU A 258 24.87 4.12 19.61
C LEU A 258 25.88 4.85 18.72
N ILE A 259 26.63 4.11 17.92
CA ILE A 259 27.63 4.68 17.02
C ILE A 259 26.90 5.37 15.86
N LYS A 260 26.98 6.69 15.86
CA LYS A 260 26.50 7.48 14.72
C LYS A 260 27.51 7.32 13.56
N GLU A 261 27.09 6.71 12.47
CA GLU A 261 27.74 6.99 11.20
C GLU A 261 27.37 8.41 10.77
N GLU A 262 28.15 9.39 11.20
CA GLU A 262 27.99 10.77 10.73
C GLU A 262 28.52 10.89 9.30
N HIS A 263 27.66 10.58 8.33
CA HIS A 263 27.88 11.06 6.99
C HIS A 263 27.54 12.56 6.98
N ALA A 264 28.56 13.39 6.84
CA ALA A 264 28.38 14.83 6.65
C ALA A 264 27.64 15.05 5.33
N LEU A 265 26.35 15.41 5.42
CA LEU A 265 25.57 15.78 4.23
C LEU A 265 26.08 17.13 3.73
N GLY A 266 26.51 17.17 2.47
CA GLY A 266 26.94 18.39 1.79
C GLY A 266 25.81 19.39 1.56
N PRO A 267 26.14 20.63 1.15
CA PRO A 267 25.14 21.65 0.82
C PRO A 267 24.22 21.21 -0.33
N GLU A 268 24.68 20.30 -1.19
CA GLU A 268 23.91 19.71 -2.29
C GLU A 268 22.69 18.94 -1.80
N ALA A 269 22.82 18.16 -0.72
CA ALA A 269 21.71 17.41 -0.13
C ALA A 269 20.62 18.36 0.40
N ARG A 270 21.02 19.50 0.99
CA ARG A 270 20.08 20.55 1.43
C ARG A 270 19.36 21.17 0.25
N GLN A 271 20.06 21.50 -0.82
CA GLN A 271 19.46 22.08 -2.02
C GLN A 271 18.52 21.08 -2.69
N ALA A 272 18.93 19.82 -2.81
CA ALA A 272 18.11 18.73 -3.34
C ALA A 272 16.82 18.53 -2.52
N MET A 273 16.90 18.56 -1.17
CA MET A 273 15.74 18.48 -0.28
C MET A 273 14.76 19.63 -0.54
N TRP A 274 15.25 20.87 -0.65
CA TRP A 274 14.37 21.99 -0.94
C TRP A 274 13.78 21.93 -2.36
N ALA A 275 14.54 21.47 -3.36
CA ALA A 275 14.03 21.22 -4.69
C ALA A 275 12.91 20.15 -4.68
N PHE A 276 13.14 19.05 -3.95
CA PHE A 276 12.15 17.99 -3.76
C PHE A 276 10.85 18.53 -3.15
N VAL A 277 10.95 19.20 -2.00
CA VAL A 277 9.77 19.72 -1.28
C VAL A 277 9.06 20.81 -2.11
N ALA A 278 9.80 21.76 -2.67
CA ALA A 278 9.22 22.84 -3.45
C ALA A 278 8.50 22.31 -4.71
N THR A 279 9.13 21.38 -5.45
CA THR A 279 8.53 20.80 -6.64
C THR A 279 7.26 20.02 -6.28
N MET A 280 7.29 19.20 -5.22
CA MET A 280 6.11 18.47 -4.76
C MET A 280 4.97 19.41 -4.38
N VAL A 281 5.24 20.48 -3.62
CA VAL A 281 4.21 21.45 -3.20
C VAL A 281 3.65 22.21 -4.40
N VAL A 282 4.50 22.70 -5.29
CA VAL A 282 4.06 23.45 -6.50
C VAL A 282 3.23 22.56 -7.41
N MET A 283 3.70 21.34 -7.69
CA MET A 283 2.98 20.40 -8.53
C MET A 283 1.65 19.97 -7.90
N LEU A 284 1.60 19.77 -6.59
CA LEU A 284 0.35 19.46 -5.88
C LEU A 284 -0.64 20.63 -5.98
N ALA A 285 -0.20 21.84 -5.66
CA ALA A 285 -1.04 23.03 -5.73
C ALA A 285 -1.60 23.25 -7.15
N TYR A 286 -0.74 23.10 -8.16
CA TYR A 286 -1.14 23.20 -9.56
C TYR A 286 -2.12 22.08 -9.95
N GLY A 287 -1.86 20.83 -9.54
CA GLY A 287 -2.76 19.71 -9.80
C GLY A 287 -4.15 19.91 -9.17
N ILE A 288 -4.22 20.46 -7.96
CA ILE A 288 -5.51 20.82 -7.32
C ILE A 288 -6.21 21.92 -8.12
N TYR A 289 -5.48 22.95 -8.53
CA TYR A 289 -6.02 24.07 -9.30
C TYR A 289 -6.64 23.64 -10.64
N ILE A 290 -5.95 22.78 -11.40
CA ILE A 290 -6.45 22.29 -12.70
C ILE A 290 -7.38 21.07 -12.54
N LYS A 291 -7.67 20.63 -11.33
CA LYS A 291 -8.45 19.42 -11.04
C LYS A 291 -7.88 18.18 -11.76
N ALA A 292 -6.56 18.03 -11.74
CA ALA A 292 -5.86 16.96 -12.42
C ALA A 292 -6.33 15.59 -11.93
N GLY A 293 -6.48 14.65 -12.86
CA GLY A 293 -6.80 13.26 -12.55
C GLY A 293 -5.59 12.49 -11.97
N PHE A 294 -5.83 11.24 -11.60
CA PHE A 294 -4.83 10.37 -10.95
C PHE A 294 -3.54 10.19 -11.79
N SER A 295 -3.64 10.17 -13.12
CA SER A 295 -2.47 10.02 -14.02
C SER A 295 -1.47 11.17 -13.92
N TYR A 296 -1.90 12.33 -13.43
CA TYR A 296 -1.03 13.47 -13.17
C TYR A 296 0.12 13.13 -12.22
N ALA A 297 -0.07 12.16 -11.33
CA ALA A 297 0.96 11.68 -10.43
C ALA A 297 2.24 11.22 -11.17
N LEU A 298 2.11 10.63 -12.37
CA LEU A 298 3.26 10.22 -13.18
C LEU A 298 4.15 11.42 -13.56
N LEU A 299 3.50 12.51 -13.99
CA LEU A 299 4.21 13.74 -14.34
C LEU A 299 4.90 14.33 -13.10
N VAL A 300 4.19 14.38 -11.98
CA VAL A 300 4.74 14.89 -10.71
C VAL A 300 5.98 14.12 -10.29
N MET A 301 5.91 12.78 -10.32
CA MET A 301 7.05 11.93 -9.93
C MET A 301 8.24 12.14 -10.85
N LEU A 302 8.00 12.21 -12.16
CA LEU A 302 9.08 12.40 -13.14
C LEU A 302 9.73 13.77 -12.95
N VAL A 303 8.94 14.86 -12.91
CA VAL A 303 9.44 16.22 -12.73
C VAL A 303 10.19 16.33 -11.40
N THR A 304 9.63 15.80 -10.32
CA THR A 304 10.28 15.85 -8.99
C THR A 304 11.58 15.05 -8.96
N ALA A 305 11.65 13.89 -9.62
CA ALA A 305 12.88 13.10 -9.70
C ALA A 305 14.00 13.87 -10.43
N PHE A 306 13.68 14.47 -11.58
CA PHE A 306 14.66 15.23 -12.34
C PHE A 306 15.09 16.53 -11.63
N THR A 307 14.15 17.32 -11.10
CA THR A 307 14.47 18.56 -10.38
C THR A 307 15.33 18.27 -9.14
N THR A 308 14.95 17.24 -8.35
CA THR A 308 15.72 16.82 -7.17
C THR A 308 17.10 16.33 -7.55
N GLY A 309 17.19 15.49 -8.58
CA GLY A 309 18.44 14.89 -9.02
C GLY A 309 19.41 15.94 -9.58
N LEU A 310 18.93 16.84 -10.47
CA LEU A 310 19.77 17.87 -11.07
C LEU A 310 20.28 18.89 -10.04
N VAL A 311 19.41 19.34 -9.12
CA VAL A 311 19.81 20.24 -8.04
C VAL A 311 20.73 19.56 -7.04
N GLY A 312 20.55 18.24 -6.83
CA GLY A 312 21.47 17.38 -6.08
C GLY A 312 22.75 16.99 -6.84
N ARG A 313 23.01 17.64 -7.99
CA ARG A 313 24.21 17.44 -8.84
C ARG A 313 24.39 16.04 -9.41
N LEU A 314 23.31 15.27 -9.54
CA LEU A 314 23.34 14.04 -10.32
C LEU A 314 23.31 14.36 -11.83
N SER A 315 24.06 13.62 -12.62
CA SER A 315 23.91 13.69 -14.07
C SER A 315 22.56 13.11 -14.52
N PRO A 316 22.00 13.54 -15.66
CA PRO A 316 20.75 12.96 -16.18
C PRO A 316 20.78 11.44 -16.30
N THR A 317 21.90 10.89 -16.74
CA THR A 317 22.09 9.43 -16.82
C THR A 317 22.02 8.77 -15.44
N ARG A 318 22.62 9.39 -14.42
CA ARG A 318 22.56 8.86 -13.05
C ARG A 318 21.17 8.93 -12.46
N ILE A 319 20.42 10.00 -12.76
CA ILE A 319 19.00 10.12 -12.35
C ILE A 319 18.18 8.97 -12.94
N LEU A 320 18.34 8.67 -14.23
CA LEU A 320 17.65 7.54 -14.88
C LEU A 320 18.06 6.20 -14.26
N GLN A 321 19.36 5.98 -13.99
CA GLN A 321 19.83 4.77 -13.31
C GLN A 321 19.21 4.62 -11.92
N ALA A 322 19.11 5.70 -11.15
CA ALA A 322 18.45 5.69 -9.85
C ALA A 322 16.94 5.36 -9.98
N ILE A 323 16.26 5.96 -10.95
CA ILE A 323 14.85 5.63 -11.24
C ILE A 323 14.71 4.13 -11.58
N TYR A 324 15.56 3.59 -12.46
CA TYR A 324 15.53 2.17 -12.82
C TYR A 324 15.80 1.26 -11.62
N ALA A 325 16.76 1.60 -10.79
CA ALA A 325 17.11 0.84 -9.59
C ALA A 325 15.97 0.85 -8.56
N GLY A 326 15.25 1.95 -8.42
CA GLY A 326 14.06 2.03 -7.58
C GLY A 326 12.89 1.22 -8.16
N ALA A 327 12.58 1.46 -9.43
CA ALA A 327 11.46 0.84 -10.14
C ALA A 327 11.59 -0.68 -10.23
N SER A 328 12.79 -1.21 -10.48
CA SER A 328 13.03 -2.65 -10.61
C SER A 328 12.63 -3.47 -9.39
N ARG A 329 12.67 -2.88 -8.20
CA ARG A 329 12.26 -3.55 -6.94
C ARG A 329 10.78 -3.85 -6.89
N LEU A 330 9.97 -3.07 -7.60
CA LEU A 330 8.50 -3.14 -7.58
C LEU A 330 7.90 -3.44 -8.95
N ILE A 331 8.70 -3.89 -9.92
CA ILE A 331 8.23 -4.22 -11.28
C ILE A 331 7.13 -5.30 -11.27
N TRP A 332 7.20 -6.22 -10.30
CA TRP A 332 6.20 -7.26 -10.11
C TRP A 332 4.80 -6.69 -9.81
N LEU A 333 4.71 -5.57 -9.11
CA LEU A 333 3.44 -4.87 -8.86
C LEU A 333 2.87 -4.30 -10.16
N PHE A 334 3.69 -3.73 -11.03
CA PHE A 334 3.24 -3.28 -12.33
C PHE A 334 2.67 -4.43 -13.16
N LEU A 335 3.38 -5.57 -13.21
CA LEU A 335 2.91 -6.78 -13.91
C LEU A 335 1.58 -7.28 -13.35
N LEU A 336 1.45 -7.30 -12.03
CA LEU A 336 0.20 -7.67 -11.35
C LEU A 336 -0.95 -6.76 -11.81
N PHE A 337 -0.78 -5.45 -11.73
CA PHE A 337 -1.84 -4.49 -12.07
C PHE A 337 -2.15 -4.49 -13.57
N TRP A 338 -1.15 -4.66 -14.41
CA TRP A 338 -1.37 -4.80 -15.84
C TRP A 338 -2.23 -6.04 -16.17
N LEU A 339 -1.96 -7.20 -15.56
CA LEU A 339 -2.72 -8.43 -15.78
C LEU A 339 -4.11 -8.40 -15.14
N PHE A 340 -4.33 -7.61 -14.10
CA PHE A 340 -5.66 -7.50 -13.48
C PHE A 340 -6.71 -6.92 -14.43
N ASN A 341 -6.37 -5.94 -15.25
CA ASN A 341 -7.34 -5.32 -16.15
C ASN A 341 -7.93 -6.29 -17.19
N PRO A 342 -7.15 -7.12 -17.90
CA PRO A 342 -7.69 -8.17 -18.76
C PRO A 342 -8.60 -9.14 -18.03
N ILE A 343 -8.25 -9.56 -16.81
CA ILE A 343 -9.11 -10.44 -16.00
C ILE A 343 -10.46 -9.79 -15.78
N LEU A 344 -10.49 -8.54 -15.33
CA LEU A 344 -11.74 -7.82 -15.07
C LEU A 344 -12.55 -7.60 -16.36
N THR A 345 -11.89 -7.30 -17.48
CA THR A 345 -12.55 -7.15 -18.78
C THR A 345 -13.22 -8.46 -19.22
N LEU A 346 -12.54 -9.59 -19.06
CA LEU A 346 -13.09 -10.90 -19.39
C LEU A 346 -14.23 -11.30 -18.44
N VAL A 347 -14.09 -11.00 -17.15
CA VAL A 347 -15.17 -11.20 -16.15
C VAL A 347 -16.41 -10.38 -16.51
N ASP A 348 -16.23 -9.13 -16.94
CA ASP A 348 -17.33 -8.24 -17.33
C ASP A 348 -18.10 -8.76 -18.57
N GLN A 349 -17.42 -9.40 -19.52
CA GLN A 349 -18.06 -10.05 -20.68
C GLN A 349 -19.08 -11.14 -20.27
N THR A 350 -18.87 -11.78 -19.11
CA THR A 350 -19.81 -12.78 -18.57
C THR A 350 -21.01 -12.14 -17.85
N LYS A 351 -21.06 -10.80 -17.73
CA LYS A 351 -22.04 -10.05 -16.94
C LYS A 351 -22.15 -10.54 -15.49
N ALA A 352 -21.03 -11.00 -14.92
CA ALA A 352 -20.99 -11.59 -13.58
C ALA A 352 -21.44 -10.61 -12.49
N TYR A 353 -21.08 -9.33 -12.63
CA TYR A 353 -21.49 -8.30 -11.67
C TYR A 353 -23.00 -8.05 -11.72
N GLN A 354 -23.61 -8.12 -12.89
CA GLN A 354 -25.07 -8.07 -13.03
C GLN A 354 -25.74 -9.29 -12.39
N ALA A 355 -25.23 -10.49 -12.64
CA ALA A 355 -25.73 -11.70 -12.00
C ALA A 355 -25.60 -11.65 -10.48
N LEU A 356 -24.51 -11.08 -9.95
CA LEU A 356 -24.30 -10.86 -8.52
C LEU A 356 -25.34 -9.88 -7.95
N LEU A 357 -25.61 -8.78 -8.66
CA LEU A 357 -26.61 -7.81 -8.29
C LEU A 357 -28.01 -8.45 -8.26
N ASP A 358 -28.36 -9.21 -9.30
CA ASP A 358 -29.67 -9.87 -9.40
C ASP A 358 -29.86 -10.90 -8.28
N ALA A 359 -28.82 -11.69 -7.98
CA ALA A 359 -28.83 -12.63 -6.86
C ALA A 359 -28.91 -11.90 -5.48
N GLY A 360 -28.31 -10.73 -5.39
CA GLY A 360 -28.28 -9.92 -4.17
C GLY A 360 -29.56 -9.09 -3.93
N LYS A 361 -30.44 -8.90 -4.91
CA LYS A 361 -31.65 -8.05 -4.79
C LYS A 361 -32.50 -8.31 -3.54
N PRO A 362 -32.79 -9.56 -3.16
CA PRO A 362 -33.58 -9.81 -1.95
C PRO A 362 -32.91 -9.29 -0.67
N VAL A 363 -31.59 -9.38 -0.60
CA VAL A 363 -30.80 -8.90 0.54
C VAL A 363 -30.69 -7.38 0.48
N LEU A 364 -30.42 -6.81 -0.70
CA LEU A 364 -30.25 -5.36 -0.90
C LEU A 364 -31.55 -4.58 -0.64
N SER A 365 -32.71 -5.20 -0.80
CA SER A 365 -34.01 -4.56 -0.48
C SER A 365 -34.24 -4.36 1.01
N VAL A 366 -33.49 -5.07 1.87
CA VAL A 366 -33.65 -5.05 3.32
C VAL A 366 -32.45 -4.40 4.02
N VAL A 367 -31.28 -4.40 3.39
CA VAL A 367 -30.04 -3.87 3.97
C VAL A 367 -29.92 -2.38 3.70
N SER A 368 -29.75 -1.60 4.77
CA SER A 368 -29.44 -0.17 4.64
C SER A 368 -28.06 0.05 4.03
N GLY A 369 -27.83 1.23 3.42
CA GLY A 369 -26.50 1.63 2.94
C GLY A 369 -25.41 1.51 4.01
N TYR A 370 -25.77 1.79 5.27
CA TYR A 370 -24.88 1.61 6.42
C TYR A 370 -24.51 0.13 6.64
N GLY A 371 -25.50 -0.76 6.67
CA GLY A 371 -25.27 -2.21 6.85
C GLY A 371 -24.44 -2.80 5.71
N PHE A 372 -24.72 -2.40 4.46
CA PHE A 372 -23.92 -2.79 3.30
C PHE A 372 -22.46 -2.31 3.42
N SER A 373 -22.24 -1.06 3.84
CA SER A 373 -20.90 -0.49 4.00
C SER A 373 -20.07 -1.25 5.05
N LEU A 374 -20.68 -1.67 6.15
CA LEU A 374 -20.02 -2.52 7.15
C LEU A 374 -19.66 -3.89 6.59
N PHE A 375 -20.60 -4.51 5.89
CA PHE A 375 -20.38 -5.81 5.26
C PHE A 375 -19.24 -5.74 4.23
N ALA A 376 -19.25 -4.72 3.37
CA ALA A 376 -18.19 -4.52 2.38
C ALA A 376 -16.82 -4.31 3.03
N ALA A 377 -16.75 -3.51 4.11
CA ALA A 377 -15.50 -3.30 4.86
C ALA A 377 -14.97 -4.60 5.46
N LEU A 378 -15.83 -5.44 6.04
CA LEU A 378 -15.45 -6.73 6.64
C LEU A 378 -14.95 -7.73 5.59
N ILE A 379 -15.61 -7.81 4.43
CA ILE A 379 -15.17 -8.67 3.33
C ILE A 379 -13.77 -8.26 2.86
N GLY A 380 -13.51 -6.97 2.77
CA GLY A 380 -12.19 -6.47 2.42
C GLY A 380 -11.09 -7.04 3.32
N TRP A 381 -11.31 -7.13 4.62
CA TRP A 381 -10.31 -7.67 5.57
C TRP A 381 -10.05 -9.17 5.43
N VAL A 382 -11.00 -9.92 4.95
CA VAL A 382 -10.87 -11.38 4.80
C VAL A 382 -10.35 -11.75 3.40
N GLY A 383 -10.59 -10.88 2.40
CA GLY A 383 -10.48 -11.26 1.00
C GLY A 383 -9.07 -11.26 0.41
N VAL A 384 -8.22 -10.25 0.67
CA VAL A 384 -6.94 -10.08 -0.06
C VAL A 384 -5.91 -9.36 0.81
N SER A 385 -5.58 -9.91 1.96
CA SER A 385 -4.54 -9.31 2.81
C SER A 385 -3.19 -9.26 2.08
N GLY A 386 -2.52 -8.11 2.13
CA GLY A 386 -1.17 -7.90 1.57
C GLY A 386 -1.11 -7.31 0.17
N ALA A 387 -2.23 -7.06 -0.49
CA ALA A 387 -2.29 -6.40 -1.79
C ALA A 387 -3.26 -5.20 -1.77
N ALA A 388 -3.10 -4.32 -0.79
CA ALA A 388 -3.99 -3.21 -0.45
C ALA A 388 -4.55 -2.44 -1.66
N VAL A 389 -3.71 -2.13 -2.64
CA VAL A 389 -4.13 -1.39 -3.85
C VAL A 389 -5.00 -2.27 -4.77
N ALA A 390 -4.63 -3.54 -4.96
CA ALA A 390 -5.42 -4.50 -5.72
C ALA A 390 -6.78 -4.73 -5.05
N GLN A 391 -6.82 -4.75 -3.73
CA GLN A 391 -8.04 -4.89 -2.94
C GLN A 391 -9.02 -3.73 -3.18
N VAL A 392 -8.54 -2.48 -3.20
CA VAL A 392 -9.38 -1.32 -3.58
C VAL A 392 -10.04 -1.52 -4.94
N VAL A 393 -9.25 -1.97 -5.91
CA VAL A 393 -9.74 -2.20 -7.28
C VAL A 393 -10.80 -3.29 -7.30
N LEU A 394 -10.52 -4.44 -6.68
CA LEU A 394 -11.48 -5.55 -6.60
C LEU A 394 -12.77 -5.16 -5.89
N MET A 395 -12.66 -4.51 -4.73
CA MET A 395 -13.82 -4.03 -3.98
C MET A 395 -14.67 -3.08 -4.82
N ASN A 396 -14.02 -2.15 -5.52
CA ASN A 396 -14.73 -1.20 -6.37
C ASN A 396 -15.40 -1.87 -7.59
N GLN A 397 -14.76 -2.86 -8.19
CA GLN A 397 -15.34 -3.59 -9.32
C GLN A 397 -16.53 -4.45 -8.88
N VAL A 398 -16.39 -5.19 -7.79
CA VAL A 398 -17.44 -6.09 -7.30
C VAL A 398 -18.61 -5.33 -6.70
N PHE A 399 -18.36 -4.33 -5.87
CA PHE A 399 -19.39 -3.64 -5.09
C PHE A 399 -19.79 -2.27 -5.65
N GLY A 400 -19.01 -1.69 -6.57
CA GLY A 400 -19.32 -0.38 -7.17
C GLY A 400 -20.73 -0.27 -7.77
N PRO A 401 -21.22 -1.26 -8.53
CA PRO A 401 -22.60 -1.27 -9.02
C PRO A 401 -23.63 -1.26 -7.91
N ILE A 402 -23.37 -1.95 -6.80
CA ILE A 402 -24.27 -1.96 -5.61
C ILE A 402 -24.26 -0.61 -4.92
N VAL A 403 -23.08 0.02 -4.79
CA VAL A 403 -22.91 1.35 -4.24
C VAL A 403 -23.75 2.39 -4.98
N GLN A 404 -23.75 2.32 -6.33
CA GLN A 404 -24.55 3.20 -7.18
C GLN A 404 -26.06 2.95 -6.97
N GLN A 405 -26.47 1.69 -6.89
CA GLN A 405 -27.87 1.33 -6.66
C GLN A 405 -28.38 1.78 -5.29
N LEU A 406 -27.54 1.71 -4.25
CA LEU A 406 -27.87 2.17 -2.91
C LEU A 406 -27.73 3.70 -2.74
N GLY A 407 -27.28 4.42 -3.77
CA GLY A 407 -27.10 5.87 -3.73
C GLY A 407 -26.05 6.36 -2.74
N LEU A 408 -25.05 5.52 -2.43
CA LEU A 408 -23.99 5.91 -1.51
C LEU A 408 -23.10 7.01 -2.13
N SER A 409 -22.77 8.02 -1.32
CA SER A 409 -21.89 9.11 -1.76
C SER A 409 -20.48 8.59 -2.04
N ALA A 410 -19.74 9.27 -2.94
CA ALA A 410 -18.32 8.98 -3.18
C ALA A 410 -17.48 9.11 -1.90
N SER A 411 -17.85 10.01 -0.99
CA SER A 411 -17.21 10.19 0.32
C SER A 411 -17.43 8.99 1.25
N ALA A 412 -18.64 8.45 1.29
CA ALA A 412 -18.93 7.24 2.05
C ALA A 412 -18.19 6.04 1.47
N TRP A 413 -18.25 5.89 0.14
CA TRP A 413 -17.59 4.77 -0.53
C TRP A 413 -16.07 4.79 -0.37
N VAL A 414 -15.41 5.94 -0.50
CA VAL A 414 -13.96 6.02 -0.29
C VAL A 414 -13.54 5.70 1.14
N ALA A 415 -14.37 6.03 2.14
CA ALA A 415 -14.13 5.63 3.53
C ALA A 415 -14.21 4.11 3.70
N VAL A 416 -15.20 3.46 3.06
CA VAL A 416 -15.30 1.99 3.03
C VAL A 416 -14.07 1.38 2.36
N LEU A 417 -13.67 1.87 1.19
CA LEU A 417 -12.50 1.39 0.48
C LEU A 417 -11.21 1.56 1.29
N LEU A 418 -11.03 2.70 1.97
CA LEU A 418 -9.86 2.95 2.82
C LEU A 418 -9.80 1.97 3.98
N VAL A 419 -10.90 1.76 4.68
CA VAL A 419 -10.97 0.83 5.81
C VAL A 419 -10.77 -0.61 5.36
N SER A 420 -11.45 -1.03 4.30
CA SER A 420 -11.37 -2.41 3.80
C SER A 420 -9.99 -2.81 3.31
N SER A 421 -9.18 -1.85 2.84
CA SER A 421 -7.91 -2.13 2.16
C SER A 421 -6.66 -1.70 2.94
N GLN A 422 -6.81 -0.92 4.00
CA GLN A 422 -5.65 -0.37 4.70
C GLN A 422 -5.61 -0.71 6.20
N LEU A 423 -6.73 -1.10 6.82
CA LEU A 423 -6.72 -1.48 8.23
C LEU A 423 -6.13 -2.86 8.48
N ASP A 424 -6.08 -3.74 7.49
CA ASP A 424 -5.42 -5.04 7.56
C ASP A 424 -3.90 -4.95 7.80
N TRP A 425 -3.29 -3.77 7.53
CA TRP A 425 -1.88 -3.52 7.92
C TRP A 425 -1.64 -3.56 9.42
N PHE A 426 -2.68 -3.30 10.20
CA PHE A 426 -2.64 -3.29 11.66
C PHE A 426 -3.11 -4.59 12.30
N GLY A 427 -3.52 -5.57 11.53
CA GLY A 427 -3.96 -6.87 12.07
C GLY A 427 -5.12 -7.47 11.28
N PRO A 428 -5.78 -8.50 11.82
CA PRO A 428 -5.59 -9.09 13.15
C PRO A 428 -4.39 -10.04 13.27
N PHE A 429 -3.78 -10.42 12.14
CA PHE A 429 -2.66 -11.33 12.06
C PHE A 429 -1.34 -10.59 11.76
N PRO A 430 -0.17 -11.21 12.05
CA PRO A 430 1.12 -10.68 11.60
C PRO A 430 1.15 -10.54 10.07
N ASN A 431 1.67 -9.42 9.59
CA ASN A 431 1.81 -9.14 8.17
C ASN A 431 3.22 -8.62 7.84
N ALA A 432 3.50 -8.48 6.53
CA ALA A 432 4.81 -8.06 6.05
C ALA A 432 5.21 -6.66 6.53
N ASP A 433 4.24 -5.73 6.65
CA ASP A 433 4.50 -4.37 7.12
C ASP A 433 4.92 -4.36 8.58
N MET A 434 4.20 -5.07 9.46
CA MET A 434 4.59 -5.22 10.87
C MET A 434 5.99 -5.81 11.01
N ILE A 435 6.25 -6.93 10.32
CA ILE A 435 7.55 -7.62 10.38
C ILE A 435 8.65 -6.75 9.80
N GLY A 436 8.38 -6.03 8.72
CA GLY A 436 9.31 -5.09 8.11
C GLY A 436 9.70 -3.95 9.08
N GLN A 437 8.74 -3.33 9.75
CA GLN A 437 9.02 -2.26 10.73
C GLN A 437 9.76 -2.80 11.97
N MET A 438 9.43 -4.01 12.42
CA MET A 438 10.17 -4.70 13.48
C MET A 438 11.63 -4.94 13.08
N GLY A 439 11.87 -5.44 11.86
CA GLY A 439 13.21 -5.65 11.32
C GLY A 439 14.03 -4.36 11.27
N LEU A 440 13.44 -3.28 10.75
CA LEU A 440 14.08 -1.96 10.68
C LEU A 440 14.41 -1.39 12.07
N ALA A 441 13.55 -1.62 13.05
CA ALA A 441 13.78 -1.20 14.43
C ALA A 441 14.64 -2.18 15.25
N ARG A 442 15.10 -3.28 14.65
CA ARG A 442 15.82 -4.39 15.34
C ARG A 442 15.02 -5.05 16.47
N SER A 443 13.69 -5.02 16.37
CA SER A 443 12.78 -5.63 17.35
C SER A 443 12.44 -7.06 16.96
N LYS A 444 12.36 -7.95 17.96
CA LYS A 444 11.86 -9.33 17.82
C LYS A 444 10.51 -9.53 18.53
N ASP A 445 9.92 -8.46 19.09
CA ASP A 445 8.72 -8.53 19.93
C ASP A 445 7.42 -8.43 19.11
N LEU A 446 7.08 -9.51 18.43
CA LEU A 446 5.87 -9.60 17.63
C LEU A 446 4.59 -9.40 18.45
N ARG A 447 4.58 -9.86 19.71
CA ARG A 447 3.39 -9.75 20.57
C ARG A 447 3.00 -8.30 20.81
N ARG A 448 3.97 -7.45 21.15
CA ARG A 448 3.72 -6.01 21.37
C ARG A 448 3.41 -5.27 20.09
N MET A 449 3.99 -5.71 18.97
CA MET A 449 3.65 -5.18 17.65
C MET A 449 2.19 -5.47 17.28
N LEU A 450 1.69 -6.67 17.56
CA LEU A 450 0.28 -7.01 17.37
C LEU A 450 -0.63 -6.17 18.26
N TYR A 451 -0.28 -5.96 19.53
CA TYR A 451 -1.06 -5.08 20.41
C TYR A 451 -1.14 -3.65 19.89
N ASN A 452 -0.02 -3.11 19.38
CA ASN A 452 -0.02 -1.81 18.69
C ASN A 452 -0.99 -1.81 17.50
N GLY A 453 -0.92 -2.81 16.66
CA GLY A 453 -1.80 -2.94 15.50
C GLY A 453 -3.27 -3.06 15.88
N TRP A 454 -3.62 -3.94 16.81
CA TRP A 454 -5.01 -4.14 17.27
C TRP A 454 -5.62 -2.88 17.88
N ALA A 455 -4.85 -2.12 18.66
CA ALA A 455 -5.32 -0.86 19.23
C ALA A 455 -5.62 0.18 18.12
N ILE A 456 -4.73 0.30 17.12
CA ILE A 456 -4.91 1.21 16.00
C ILE A 456 -6.10 0.78 15.14
N MET A 457 -6.22 -0.52 14.83
CA MET A 457 -7.32 -1.08 14.06
C MET A 457 -8.67 -0.82 14.77
N GLY A 458 -8.74 -1.11 16.08
CA GLY A 458 -9.96 -0.90 16.87
C GLY A 458 -10.37 0.58 16.93
N ALA A 459 -9.41 1.49 17.15
CA ALA A 459 -9.69 2.92 17.18
C ALA A 459 -10.18 3.46 15.83
N ASN A 460 -9.56 3.03 14.72
CA ASN A 460 -10.00 3.41 13.38
C ASN A 460 -11.35 2.77 13.01
N LEU A 461 -11.64 1.56 13.49
CA LEU A 461 -12.96 0.96 13.30
C LEU A 461 -14.05 1.78 13.99
N VAL A 462 -13.82 2.22 15.23
CA VAL A 462 -14.76 3.10 15.94
C VAL A 462 -14.97 4.41 15.18
N LEU A 463 -13.87 5.03 14.72
CA LEU A 463 -13.96 6.23 13.87
C LEU A 463 -14.78 5.96 12.61
N PHE A 464 -14.54 4.84 11.93
CA PHE A 464 -15.25 4.47 10.70
C PHE A 464 -16.75 4.35 10.92
N LEU A 465 -17.18 3.71 12.02
CA LEU A 465 -18.60 3.62 12.39
C LEU A 465 -19.26 5.01 12.56
N ILE A 466 -18.50 5.96 13.11
CA ILE A 466 -18.95 7.35 13.26
C ILE A 466 -19.00 8.06 11.90
N LEU A 467 -17.93 7.95 11.10
CA LEU A 467 -17.87 8.56 9.79
C LEU A 467 -18.99 8.08 8.87
N LEU A 468 -19.30 6.78 8.87
CA LEU A 468 -20.39 6.24 8.07
C LEU A 468 -21.75 6.87 8.41
N LYS A 469 -22.02 7.14 9.70
CA LYS A 469 -23.26 7.83 10.12
C LYS A 469 -23.33 9.28 9.65
N ILE A 470 -22.19 9.91 9.39
CA ILE A 470 -22.13 11.32 8.93
C ILE A 470 -22.20 11.39 7.39
N LEU A 471 -21.64 10.37 6.71
CA LEU A 471 -21.45 10.39 5.25
C LEU A 471 -22.60 9.71 4.48
N ILE A 472 -23.39 8.86 5.14
CA ILE A 472 -24.61 8.20 4.64
C ILE A 472 -25.84 8.87 5.22
#